data_f98b93a6155855a855d0aa54fe07ae96
#
_entry.id   f98b93a6155855a855d0aa54fe07ae96
#
_cell.length_a   1.000
_cell.length_b   1.000
_cell.length_c   1.000
_cell.angle_alpha   90.00
_cell.angle_beta   90.00
_cell.angle_gamma   90.00
#
_symmetry.space_group_name_H-M   'P 1'
#
loop_
_entity.id
_entity.type
_entity.pdbx_description
1 polymer ?
#
loop_
_entity_poly.entity_id
_entity_poly.type
_entity_poly.pdbx_seq_one_letter_code
_entity_poly.pdbx_strand_id
1 'polypeptide(L)'
;MGYTVFRYLTASGTDVVADYLRRLRDRVALRAITRRLAQLELGHFGDCSPCCKHVWELRIHTGAGYRIYYTIVAHQVVVLLAAGSKRTQVGDIRRAIRNLADYEARR
;
A
#
# COMPACT_ATOMS: atom_id res chain seq x y z
N MET A 1 9.77 12.96 -12.47
CA MET A 1 10.43 11.64 -12.42
C MET A 1 9.47 10.62 -11.87
N GLY A 2 9.47 9.44 -12.47
CA GLY A 2 8.59 8.38 -12.01
C GLY A 2 9.19 7.53 -10.92
N TYR A 3 8.37 6.66 -10.40
CA TYR A 3 8.76 5.67 -9.41
C TYR A 3 8.46 4.29 -9.95
N THR A 4 9.24 3.30 -9.52
CA THR A 4 8.91 1.90 -9.77
C THR A 4 8.09 1.41 -8.58
N VAL A 5 6.95 0.81 -8.86
CA VAL A 5 6.06 0.32 -7.81
C VAL A 5 6.16 -1.20 -7.75
N PHE A 6 6.63 -1.71 -6.63
CA PHE A 6 6.71 -3.13 -6.34
C PHE A 6 5.69 -3.49 -5.28
N ARG A 7 5.36 -4.77 -5.22
CA ARG A 7 4.47 -5.28 -4.18
C ARG A 7 5.22 -6.25 -3.30
N TYR A 8 5.02 -6.10 -2.01
CA TYR A 8 5.57 -7.05 -1.06
C TYR A 8 4.92 -8.42 -1.27
N LEU A 9 5.72 -9.45 -1.32
CA LEU A 9 5.25 -10.84 -1.37
C LEU A 9 5.67 -11.54 -0.09
N THR A 10 4.76 -12.33 0.48
CA THR A 10 5.11 -13.16 1.64
C THR A 10 6.10 -14.24 1.24
N ALA A 11 6.64 -14.94 2.22
CA ALA A 11 7.56 -16.05 1.95
C ALA A 11 6.94 -17.13 1.05
N SER A 12 5.61 -17.29 1.12
CA SER A 12 4.89 -18.24 0.28
C SER A 12 4.50 -17.66 -1.07
N GLY A 13 4.87 -16.42 -1.36
CA GLY A 13 4.60 -15.80 -2.65
C GLY A 13 3.27 -15.07 -2.75
N THR A 14 2.57 -14.84 -1.64
CA THR A 14 1.31 -14.13 -1.66
C THR A 14 1.51 -12.64 -1.77
N ASP A 15 0.86 -12.01 -2.76
CA ASP A 15 0.81 -10.55 -2.91
C ASP A 15 -0.35 -10.05 -2.06
N VAL A 16 -0.04 -9.52 -0.87
CA VAL A 16 -1.06 -9.18 0.12
C VAL A 16 -1.96 -8.03 -0.34
N VAL A 17 -1.43 -7.07 -1.08
CA VAL A 17 -2.23 -5.94 -1.57
C VAL A 17 -3.13 -6.40 -2.71
N ALA A 18 -2.60 -7.15 -3.67
CA ALA A 18 -3.42 -7.69 -4.75
C ALA A 18 -4.53 -8.59 -4.22
N ASP A 19 -4.21 -9.38 -3.19
CA ASP A 19 -5.18 -10.27 -2.58
C ASP A 19 -6.34 -9.47 -1.95
N TYR A 20 -6.00 -8.40 -1.24
CA TYR A 20 -7.00 -7.52 -0.65
C TYR A 20 -7.90 -6.91 -1.73
N LEU A 21 -7.30 -6.38 -2.80
CA LEU A 21 -8.05 -5.73 -3.87
C LEU A 21 -8.95 -6.72 -4.60
N ARG A 22 -8.50 -7.95 -4.77
CA ARG A 22 -9.28 -8.99 -5.44
C ARG A 22 -10.55 -9.34 -4.66
N ARG A 23 -10.51 -9.24 -3.32
CA ARG A 23 -11.66 -9.53 -2.46
C ARG A 23 -12.57 -8.33 -2.26
N LEU A 24 -12.14 -7.16 -2.68
CA LEU A 24 -12.90 -5.93 -2.44
C LEU A 24 -14.15 -5.91 -3.32
N ARG A 25 -15.33 -5.81 -2.67
CA ARG A 25 -16.59 -5.82 -3.39
C ARG A 25 -17.01 -4.45 -3.90
N ASP A 26 -16.55 -3.40 -3.26
CA ASP A 26 -16.87 -2.02 -3.65
C ASP A 26 -16.11 -1.68 -4.93
N ARG A 27 -16.83 -1.76 -6.07
CA ARG A 27 -16.23 -1.57 -7.39
C ARG A 27 -15.77 -0.14 -7.62
N VAL A 28 -16.51 0.82 -7.08
CA VAL A 28 -16.14 2.24 -7.21
C VAL A 28 -14.85 2.50 -6.45
N ALA A 29 -14.75 1.96 -5.24
CA ALA A 29 -13.53 2.07 -4.45
C ALA A 29 -12.35 1.38 -5.13
N LEU A 30 -12.58 0.21 -5.72
CA LEU A 30 -11.52 -0.51 -6.42
C LEU A 30 -10.95 0.32 -7.57
N ARG A 31 -11.81 0.97 -8.34
CA ARG A 31 -11.34 1.84 -9.42
C ARG A 31 -10.55 3.04 -8.89
N ALA A 32 -11.03 3.63 -7.79
CA ALA A 32 -10.35 4.77 -7.19
C ALA A 32 -8.95 4.37 -6.67
N ILE A 33 -8.86 3.22 -6.02
CA ILE A 33 -7.59 2.71 -5.51
C ILE A 33 -6.63 2.43 -6.67
N THR A 34 -7.13 1.74 -7.70
CA THR A 34 -6.31 1.39 -8.86
C THR A 34 -5.74 2.64 -9.54
N ARG A 35 -6.57 3.69 -9.66
CA ARG A 35 -6.10 4.96 -10.22
C ARG A 35 -5.01 5.58 -9.38
N ARG A 36 -5.20 5.59 -8.05
CA ARG A 36 -4.20 6.17 -7.16
C ARG A 36 -2.88 5.41 -7.21
N LEU A 37 -2.94 4.09 -7.33
CA LEU A 37 -1.71 3.30 -7.45
C LEU A 37 -1.00 3.57 -8.77
N ALA A 38 -1.75 3.73 -9.87
CA ALA A 38 -1.15 4.08 -11.15
C ALA A 38 -0.46 5.45 -11.09
N GLN A 39 -1.02 6.40 -10.35
CA GLN A 39 -0.44 7.73 -10.21
C GLN A 39 0.87 7.73 -9.43
N LEU A 40 1.11 6.74 -8.58
CA LEU A 40 2.38 6.64 -7.86
C LEU A 40 3.56 6.51 -8.84
N GLU A 41 3.38 5.78 -9.92
CA GLU A 41 4.43 5.61 -10.93
C GLU A 41 4.82 6.93 -11.57
N LEU A 42 3.91 7.88 -11.58
CA LEU A 42 4.15 9.21 -12.12
C LEU A 42 4.66 10.19 -11.06
N GLY A 43 4.82 9.72 -9.83
CA GLY A 43 5.23 10.58 -8.73
C GLY A 43 4.10 11.39 -8.11
N HIS A 44 2.84 11.10 -8.46
CA HIS A 44 1.69 11.81 -7.94
C HIS A 44 1.12 11.03 -6.77
N PHE A 45 1.55 11.36 -5.56
CA PHE A 45 1.15 10.59 -4.37
C PHE A 45 -0.22 10.99 -3.83
N GLY A 46 -0.65 12.23 -4.06
CA GLY A 46 -1.95 12.68 -3.55
C GLY A 46 -2.00 12.71 -2.03
N ASP A 47 -3.15 12.36 -1.46
CA ASP A 47 -3.35 12.39 -0.03
C ASP A 47 -2.59 11.25 0.65
N CYS A 48 -1.46 11.58 1.23
CA CYS A 48 -0.61 10.60 1.91
C CYS A 48 0.11 11.28 3.07
N SER A 49 0.57 10.48 4.02
CA SER A 49 1.37 10.98 5.13
C SER A 49 2.19 9.85 5.73
N PRO A 50 3.29 10.21 6.43
CA PRO A 50 4.01 9.18 7.17
C PRO A 50 3.13 8.66 8.29
N CYS A 51 3.16 7.36 8.46
CA CYS A 51 2.35 6.67 9.45
C CYS A 51 3.20 6.30 10.67
N CYS A 52 4.36 5.69 10.41
CA CYS A 52 5.31 5.28 11.42
C CYS A 52 6.59 4.86 10.70
N LYS A 53 7.62 4.51 11.42
CA LYS A 53 8.97 4.14 10.93
C LYS A 53 9.01 3.68 9.47
N HIS A 54 9.29 4.60 8.56
CA HIS A 54 9.46 4.33 7.12
C HIS A 54 8.23 3.76 6.42
N VAL A 55 7.08 3.75 7.08
CA VAL A 55 5.80 3.35 6.49
C VAL A 55 4.96 4.59 6.24
N TRP A 56 4.47 4.71 5.03
CA TRP A 56 3.58 5.78 4.60
C TRP A 56 2.19 5.24 4.37
N GLU A 57 1.22 6.11 4.46
CA GLU A 57 -0.19 5.78 4.30
C GLU A 57 -0.74 6.58 3.13
N LEU A 58 -1.31 5.90 2.15
CA LEU A 58 -2.02 6.51 1.03
C LEU A 58 -3.50 6.38 1.34
N ARG A 59 -4.20 7.51 1.42
CA ARG A 59 -5.62 7.52 1.80
C ARG A 59 -6.51 7.69 0.58
N ILE A 60 -7.54 6.86 0.48
CA ILE A 60 -8.55 6.92 -0.58
C ILE A 60 -9.90 7.14 0.10
N HIS A 61 -10.49 8.31 -0.12
CA HIS A 61 -11.70 8.75 0.56
C HIS A 61 -12.97 8.37 -0.22
N THR A 62 -13.06 7.11 -0.62
CA THR A 62 -14.19 6.58 -1.38
C THR A 62 -14.83 5.47 -0.57
N GLY A 63 -16.17 5.44 -0.53
CA GLY A 63 -16.87 4.40 0.21
C GLY A 63 -16.50 4.42 1.69
N ALA A 64 -16.12 3.27 2.22
CA ALA A 64 -15.76 3.10 3.63
C ALA A 64 -14.45 3.79 4.00
N GLY A 65 -13.74 4.31 3.02
CA GLY A 65 -12.40 4.84 3.23
C GLY A 65 -11.37 3.73 3.24
N TYR A 66 -10.36 3.85 2.36
CA TYR A 66 -9.36 2.80 2.20
C TYR A 66 -7.97 3.37 2.34
N ARG A 67 -7.02 2.51 2.70
CA ARG A 67 -5.65 2.90 2.90
C ARG A 67 -4.71 1.86 2.35
N ILE A 68 -3.68 2.33 1.66
CA ILE A 68 -2.60 1.47 1.18
C ILE A 68 -1.34 1.93 1.92
N TYR A 69 -0.65 0.98 2.54
CA TYR A 69 0.56 1.26 3.28
C TYR A 69 1.76 0.89 2.42
N TYR A 70 2.74 1.78 2.37
CA TYR A 70 3.89 1.58 1.51
C TYR A 70 5.15 2.15 2.15
N THR A 71 6.30 1.78 1.59
CA THR A 71 7.58 2.39 1.93
C THR A 71 8.23 2.87 0.63
N ILE A 72 9.22 3.74 0.77
CA ILE A 72 10.01 4.22 -0.37
C ILE A 72 11.44 3.82 -0.14
N VAL A 73 12.03 3.13 -1.12
CA VAL A 73 13.40 2.64 -1.07
C VAL A 73 14.24 3.42 -2.07
N ALA A 74 15.39 3.93 -1.62
CA ALA A 74 16.35 4.64 -2.46
C ALA A 74 15.73 5.82 -3.22
N HIS A 75 14.72 6.46 -2.65
CA HIS A 75 14.00 7.62 -3.21
C HIS A 75 13.36 7.35 -4.57
N GLN A 76 13.21 6.10 -4.97
CA GLN A 76 12.79 5.77 -6.32
C GLN A 76 11.85 4.58 -6.41
N VAL A 77 11.85 3.72 -5.42
CA VAL A 77 11.05 2.49 -5.44
C VAL A 77 10.00 2.55 -4.34
N VAL A 78 8.74 2.39 -4.73
CA VAL A 78 7.64 2.28 -3.79
C VAL A 78 7.33 0.79 -3.63
N VAL A 79 7.31 0.32 -2.38
CA VAL A 79 6.94 -1.06 -2.09
C VAL A 79 5.62 -1.07 -1.34
N LEU A 80 4.59 -1.68 -1.93
CA LEU A 80 3.27 -1.76 -1.32
C LEU A 80 3.27 -2.88 -0.29
N LEU A 81 2.94 -2.55 0.95
CA LEU A 81 3.10 -3.44 2.09
C LEU A 81 1.82 -4.05 2.61
N ALA A 82 0.73 -3.29 2.60
CA ALA A 82 -0.54 -3.75 3.15
C ALA A 82 -1.66 -2.85 2.65
N ALA A 83 -2.90 -3.31 2.78
CA ALA A 83 -4.08 -2.56 2.39
C ALA A 83 -5.20 -2.87 3.37
N GLY A 84 -6.11 -1.92 3.53
CA GLY A 84 -7.27 -2.12 4.37
C GLY A 84 -8.21 -0.95 4.30
N SER A 85 -9.23 -0.99 5.14
CA SER A 85 -10.19 0.11 5.27
C SER A 85 -9.83 0.94 6.50
N LYS A 86 -10.53 2.05 6.65
CA LYS A 86 -10.39 2.89 7.83
C LYS A 86 -10.67 2.10 9.11
N ARG A 87 -11.59 1.14 9.06
CA ARG A 87 -11.97 0.33 10.22
C ARG A 87 -10.87 -0.59 10.71
N THR A 88 -10.01 -1.06 9.81
CA THR A 88 -8.99 -2.06 10.15
C THR A 88 -7.61 -1.46 10.31
N GLN A 89 -7.54 -0.14 10.42
CA GLN A 89 -6.28 0.62 10.38
C GLN A 89 -5.22 0.12 11.35
N VAL A 90 -5.58 -0.11 12.61
CA VAL A 90 -4.60 -0.49 13.62
C VAL A 90 -3.90 -1.80 13.28
N GLY A 91 -4.68 -2.81 12.92
CA GLY A 91 -4.11 -4.11 12.53
C GLY A 91 -3.33 -4.03 11.22
N ASP A 92 -3.80 -3.22 10.28
CA ASP A 92 -3.15 -3.08 8.99
C ASP A 92 -1.79 -2.40 9.13
N ILE A 93 -1.68 -1.40 10.00
CA ILE A 93 -0.40 -0.75 10.27
C ILE A 93 0.60 -1.76 10.85
N ARG A 94 0.15 -2.60 11.78
CA ARG A 94 1.00 -3.63 12.35
C ARG A 94 1.50 -4.60 11.26
N ARG A 95 0.60 -5.00 10.38
CA ARG A 95 0.99 -5.86 9.26
C ARG A 95 1.98 -5.18 8.32
N ALA A 96 1.77 -3.91 8.05
CA ALA A 96 2.69 -3.16 7.18
C ALA A 96 4.08 -3.10 7.78
N ILE A 97 4.18 -2.83 9.08
CA ILE A 97 5.46 -2.78 9.79
C ILE A 97 6.15 -4.14 9.72
N ARG A 98 5.40 -5.21 9.99
CA ARG A 98 5.94 -6.57 9.95
C ARG A 98 6.38 -6.94 8.54
N ASN A 99 5.58 -6.59 7.54
CA ASN A 99 5.91 -6.87 6.15
C ASN A 99 7.13 -6.10 5.68
N LEU A 100 7.30 -4.88 6.14
CA LEU A 100 8.50 -4.10 5.84
C LEU A 100 9.74 -4.77 6.43
N ALA A 101 9.66 -5.20 7.68
CA ALA A 101 10.77 -5.89 8.32
C ALA A 101 11.16 -7.16 7.56
N ASP A 102 10.15 -7.94 7.13
CA ASP A 102 10.38 -9.15 6.36
C ASP A 102 11.01 -8.83 4.99
N TYR A 103 10.49 -7.80 4.33
CA TYR A 103 11.03 -7.36 3.05
C TYR A 103 12.52 -6.98 3.18
N GLU A 104 12.84 -6.22 4.22
CA GLU A 104 14.21 -5.79 4.44
C GLU A 104 15.14 -6.94 4.79
N ALA A 105 14.63 -7.92 5.52
CA ALA A 105 15.43 -9.09 5.91
C ALA A 105 15.76 -9.99 4.73
N ARG A 106 14.94 -9.96 3.67
CA ARG A 106 15.09 -10.82 2.51
C ARG A 106 15.80 -10.17 1.33
N ARG A 107 16.06 -8.88 1.41
CA ARG A 107 16.75 -8.19 0.32
C ARG A 107 18.24 -8.49 0.28
#